data_b71001a9b8b2e92eb66cdcbf4e7d9b76
#
_entry.id   b71001a9b8b2e92eb66cdcbf4e7d9b76
#
_cell.length_a   1.000
_cell.length_b   1.000
_cell.length_c   1.000
_cell.angle_alpha   90.00
_cell.angle_beta   90.00
_cell.angle_gamma   90.00
#
_symmetry.space_group_name_H-M   'P 1'
#
loop_
_entity.id
_entity.type
_entity.pdbx_description
1 polymer ?
#
loop_
_entity_poly.entity_id
_entity_poly.type
_entity_poly.pdbx_seq_one_letter_code
_entity_poly.pdbx_strand_id
1 'polypeptide(L)'
;IEEAEKRDHRRIGKQLGLFHTQEEAPGMVFWHPAGWTIYQTVEQYMRGAQRANGYQEIKTPQLVDIDLWERSGHAEKFGDDMFMLQVEEREFAVKPMNCPCHVQVFNQGLRSYRDLPLRLAEFGSCHRNEPSGSLHGIMRVRGFTQDDAHIFCSEEQIQPEVSAFIDFLHEVYRDFGFDEVIYRLSTRPEKRVGSDEDWDRAERSLAQALDAQKLPWEELPGEGAFYGPKIEFSLKDSIGRVWQLGTMQVDFSMPGRLDAQYVAEDGTRRVPVMLHRAILGSFERFIGILIEHYEGQFPTCLLYTSPSPRDHSRYLVCR
;
A
#
# COMPACT_ATOMS: atom_id res chain seq x y z
N ILE A 1 -13.85 -9.91 -24.66
CA ILE A 1 -13.76 -11.15 -23.84
C ILE A 1 -12.59 -12.00 -24.34
N GLU A 2 -12.52 -12.35 -25.60
CA GLU A 2 -11.46 -13.22 -26.18
C GLU A 2 -10.04 -12.67 -26.01
N GLU A 3 -9.85 -11.35 -26.11
CA GLU A 3 -8.58 -10.68 -25.88
C GLU A 3 -8.16 -10.71 -24.41
N ALA A 4 -9.10 -10.53 -23.48
CA ALA A 4 -8.83 -10.63 -22.05
C ALA A 4 -8.46 -12.06 -21.62
N GLU A 5 -9.09 -13.09 -22.23
CA GLU A 5 -8.76 -14.49 -21.96
C GLU A 5 -7.36 -14.88 -22.46
N LYS A 6 -6.92 -14.31 -23.59
CA LYS A 6 -5.57 -14.51 -24.11
C LYS A 6 -4.50 -13.94 -23.17
N ARG A 7 -4.81 -12.82 -22.49
CA ARG A 7 -3.90 -12.09 -21.58
C ARG A 7 -3.98 -12.54 -20.13
N ASP A 8 -4.87 -13.48 -19.79
CA ASP A 8 -5.08 -13.93 -18.41
C ASP A 8 -3.76 -14.34 -17.73
N HIS A 9 -3.43 -13.65 -16.64
CA HIS A 9 -2.18 -13.84 -15.88
C HIS A 9 -2.03 -15.29 -15.36
N ARG A 10 -3.13 -16.00 -15.10
CA ARG A 10 -3.10 -17.40 -14.64
C ARG A 10 -2.61 -18.32 -15.75
N ARG A 11 -3.06 -18.07 -16.99
CA ARG A 11 -2.65 -18.83 -18.17
C ARG A 11 -1.19 -18.52 -18.54
N ILE A 12 -0.87 -17.24 -18.69
CA ILE A 12 0.49 -16.79 -19.06
C ILE A 12 1.49 -17.18 -17.97
N GLY A 13 1.14 -16.95 -16.69
CA GLY A 13 1.99 -17.31 -15.56
C GLY A 13 2.33 -18.81 -15.52
N LYS A 14 1.35 -19.67 -15.83
CA LYS A 14 1.57 -21.11 -15.95
C LYS A 14 2.45 -21.47 -17.15
N GLN A 15 2.23 -20.85 -18.32
CA GLN A 15 3.01 -21.10 -19.53
C GLN A 15 4.48 -20.68 -19.35
N LEU A 16 4.74 -19.59 -18.66
CA LEU A 16 6.08 -19.08 -18.41
C LEU A 16 6.73 -19.64 -17.12
N GLY A 17 6.01 -20.48 -16.37
CA GLY A 17 6.49 -21.06 -15.12
C GLY A 17 6.79 -20.01 -14.05
N LEU A 18 5.93 -19.01 -13.90
CA LEU A 18 6.16 -17.89 -12.97
C LEU A 18 5.72 -18.20 -11.54
N PHE A 19 4.57 -18.84 -11.38
CA PHE A 19 3.97 -19.15 -10.07
C PHE A 19 2.93 -20.27 -10.18
N HIS A 20 2.51 -20.78 -9.03
CA HIS A 20 1.32 -21.61 -8.88
C HIS A 20 0.63 -21.37 -7.53
N THR A 21 -0.58 -21.88 -7.41
CA THR A 21 -1.35 -21.98 -6.16
C THR A 21 -1.79 -23.43 -5.98
N GLN A 22 -1.90 -23.88 -4.72
CA GLN A 22 -2.30 -25.26 -4.42
C GLN A 22 -3.15 -25.33 -3.13
N GLU A 23 -3.76 -26.49 -2.89
CA GLU A 23 -4.75 -26.67 -1.82
C GLU A 23 -4.18 -26.53 -0.41
N GLU A 24 -2.88 -26.85 -0.21
CA GLU A 24 -2.24 -26.76 1.09
C GLU A 24 -2.00 -25.32 1.56
N ALA A 25 -2.09 -24.34 0.62
CA ALA A 25 -1.96 -22.92 0.92
C ALA A 25 -2.97 -22.11 0.08
N PRO A 26 -4.28 -22.23 0.35
CA PRO A 26 -5.31 -21.63 -0.48
C PRO A 26 -5.25 -20.11 -0.45
N GLY A 27 -5.12 -19.49 -1.64
CA GLY A 27 -4.99 -18.04 -1.78
C GLY A 27 -3.59 -17.51 -1.44
N MET A 28 -2.58 -18.36 -1.39
CA MET A 28 -1.18 -17.97 -1.23
C MET A 28 -0.36 -18.41 -2.45
N VAL A 29 0.65 -17.63 -2.82
CA VAL A 29 1.37 -17.80 -4.08
C VAL A 29 2.70 -18.51 -3.85
N PHE A 30 2.94 -19.57 -4.62
CA PHE A 30 4.24 -20.21 -4.73
C PHE A 30 4.97 -19.62 -5.94
N TRP A 31 5.97 -18.79 -5.68
CA TRP A 31 6.77 -18.17 -6.73
C TRP A 31 7.85 -19.12 -7.22
N HIS A 32 7.90 -19.34 -8.53
CA HIS A 32 8.98 -20.09 -9.19
C HIS A 32 10.18 -19.16 -9.48
N PRO A 33 11.36 -19.71 -9.82
CA PRO A 33 12.55 -18.88 -10.02
C PRO A 33 12.36 -17.70 -10.99
N ALA A 34 11.67 -17.91 -12.11
CA ALA A 34 11.42 -16.85 -13.09
C ALA A 34 10.48 -15.78 -12.54
N GLY A 35 9.38 -16.18 -11.90
CA GLY A 35 8.45 -15.26 -11.25
C GLY A 35 9.06 -14.53 -10.06
N TRP A 36 9.89 -15.22 -9.29
CA TRP A 36 10.62 -14.61 -8.17
C TRP A 36 11.64 -13.56 -8.65
N THR A 37 12.27 -13.77 -9.80
CA THR A 37 13.14 -12.75 -10.42
C THR A 37 12.38 -11.47 -10.74
N ILE A 38 11.17 -11.58 -11.32
CA ILE A 38 10.30 -10.43 -11.60
C ILE A 38 9.93 -9.73 -10.28
N TYR A 39 9.51 -10.50 -9.28
CA TYR A 39 9.14 -9.99 -7.96
C TYR A 39 10.29 -9.19 -7.33
N GLN A 40 11.48 -9.77 -7.26
CA GLN A 40 12.66 -9.12 -6.70
C GLN A 40 13.06 -7.86 -7.48
N THR A 41 12.89 -7.86 -8.80
CA THR A 41 13.19 -6.68 -9.64
C THR A 41 12.25 -5.52 -9.30
N VAL A 42 10.95 -5.78 -9.20
CA VAL A 42 9.96 -4.78 -8.80
C VAL A 42 10.23 -4.28 -7.38
N GLU A 43 10.54 -5.19 -6.45
CA GLU A 43 10.85 -4.84 -5.06
C GLU A 43 12.11 -3.96 -4.95
N GLN A 44 13.17 -4.30 -5.68
CA GLN A 44 14.42 -3.52 -5.68
C GLN A 44 14.22 -2.13 -6.30
N TYR A 45 13.44 -2.04 -7.38
CA TYR A 45 13.04 -0.76 -7.97
C TYR A 45 12.31 0.10 -6.93
N MET A 46 11.27 -0.43 -6.29
CA MET A 46 10.49 0.29 -5.28
C MET A 46 11.34 0.70 -4.07
N ARG A 47 12.25 -0.16 -3.62
CA ARG A 47 13.19 0.17 -2.53
C ARG A 47 14.08 1.35 -2.87
N GLY A 48 14.61 1.37 -4.09
CA GLY A 48 15.41 2.49 -4.60
C GLY A 48 14.60 3.78 -4.68
N ALA A 49 13.42 3.71 -5.28
CA ALA A 49 12.52 4.85 -5.47
C ALA A 49 12.03 5.41 -4.12
N GLN A 50 11.63 4.56 -3.16
CA GLN A 50 11.25 4.98 -1.82
C GLN A 50 12.41 5.70 -1.09
N ARG A 51 13.62 5.14 -1.16
CA ARG A 51 14.81 5.76 -0.55
C ARG A 51 15.10 7.14 -1.15
N ALA A 52 14.99 7.28 -2.47
CA ALA A 52 15.19 8.55 -3.16
C ALA A 52 14.15 9.61 -2.73
N ASN A 53 12.94 9.17 -2.37
CA ASN A 53 11.87 10.02 -1.88
C ASN A 53 11.87 10.17 -0.34
N GLY A 54 12.97 9.83 0.35
CA GLY A 54 13.18 10.07 1.77
C GLY A 54 12.43 9.13 2.72
N TYR A 55 11.98 7.95 2.24
CA TYR A 55 11.39 6.94 3.09
C TYR A 55 12.46 6.11 3.79
N GLN A 56 12.23 5.81 5.06
CA GLN A 56 13.05 4.91 5.86
C GLN A 56 12.40 3.53 5.88
N GLU A 57 13.12 2.52 5.35
CA GLU A 57 12.63 1.14 5.34
C GLU A 57 12.73 0.55 6.74
N ILE A 58 11.63 -0.04 7.20
CA ILE A 58 11.52 -0.75 8.47
C ILE A 58 11.01 -2.18 8.24
N LYS A 59 11.06 -3.01 9.28
CA LYS A 59 10.44 -4.33 9.29
C LYS A 59 9.76 -4.59 10.61
N THR A 60 8.49 -5.01 10.57
CA THR A 60 7.67 -5.29 11.75
C THR A 60 7.28 -6.78 11.83
N PRO A 61 6.96 -7.30 13.02
CA PRO A 61 6.54 -8.68 13.19
C PRO A 61 5.29 -9.03 12.40
N GLN A 62 5.18 -10.29 11.96
CA GLN A 62 3.99 -10.81 11.29
C GLN A 62 2.93 -11.32 12.25
N LEU A 63 3.35 -11.92 13.36
CA LEU A 63 2.47 -12.37 14.44
C LEU A 63 2.47 -11.31 15.53
N VAL A 64 1.30 -10.79 15.85
CA VAL A 64 1.13 -9.70 16.81
C VAL A 64 -0.05 -10.01 17.71
N ASP A 65 0.10 -9.72 19.00
CA ASP A 65 -0.93 -9.91 20.01
C ASP A 65 -2.22 -9.18 19.64
N ILE A 66 -3.35 -9.80 19.94
CA ILE A 66 -4.68 -9.27 19.60
C ILE A 66 -4.93 -7.89 20.22
N ASP A 67 -4.37 -7.59 21.38
CA ASP A 67 -4.52 -6.30 22.07
C ASP A 67 -4.18 -5.10 21.19
N LEU A 68 -3.16 -5.22 20.32
CA LEU A 68 -2.79 -4.14 19.42
C LEU A 68 -3.87 -3.89 18.36
N TRP A 69 -4.53 -4.93 17.90
CA TRP A 69 -5.60 -4.86 16.91
C TRP A 69 -6.89 -4.33 17.51
N GLU A 70 -7.20 -4.66 18.77
CA GLU A 70 -8.31 -4.11 19.52
C GLU A 70 -8.13 -2.62 19.80
N ARG A 71 -6.97 -2.22 20.33
CA ARG A 71 -6.66 -0.82 20.61
C ARG A 71 -6.72 0.06 19.35
N SER A 72 -6.22 -0.43 18.24
CA SER A 72 -6.23 0.29 16.97
C SER A 72 -7.61 0.29 16.28
N GLY A 73 -8.55 -0.55 16.72
CA GLY A 73 -9.89 -0.70 16.13
C GLY A 73 -9.99 -1.65 14.95
N HIS A 74 -8.88 -2.32 14.59
CA HIS A 74 -8.88 -3.28 13.49
C HIS A 74 -9.64 -4.56 13.82
N ALA A 75 -9.57 -5.06 15.06
CA ALA A 75 -10.27 -6.27 15.47
C ALA A 75 -11.79 -6.14 15.31
N GLU A 76 -12.36 -4.98 15.63
CA GLU A 76 -13.80 -4.71 15.47
C GLU A 76 -14.24 -4.73 13.99
N LYS A 77 -13.36 -4.24 13.10
CA LYS A 77 -13.69 -4.07 11.66
C LYS A 77 -13.30 -5.27 10.80
N PHE A 78 -12.20 -5.93 11.13
CA PHE A 78 -11.59 -7.01 10.32
C PHE A 78 -11.55 -8.35 11.05
N GLY A 79 -12.22 -8.50 12.21
CA GLY A 79 -12.13 -9.71 13.03
C GLY A 79 -12.40 -11.01 12.26
N ASP A 80 -13.42 -11.01 11.40
CA ASP A 80 -13.78 -12.16 10.58
C ASP A 80 -12.76 -12.45 9.46
N ASP A 81 -12.00 -11.44 9.05
CA ASP A 81 -10.99 -11.53 7.98
C ASP A 81 -9.57 -11.75 8.52
N MET A 82 -9.38 -11.89 9.83
CA MET A 82 -8.08 -12.10 10.44
C MET A 82 -7.79 -13.59 10.65
N PHE A 83 -6.54 -14.01 10.36
CA PHE A 83 -6.04 -15.31 10.77
C PHE A 83 -5.61 -15.26 12.23
N MET A 84 -6.39 -15.91 13.09
CA MET A 84 -6.18 -15.94 14.54
C MET A 84 -5.42 -17.20 14.95
N LEU A 85 -4.51 -17.07 15.91
CA LEU A 85 -3.76 -18.18 16.49
C LEU A 85 -3.73 -18.06 18.01
N GLN A 86 -3.93 -19.17 18.68
CA GLN A 86 -3.73 -19.27 20.13
C GLN A 86 -2.39 -19.94 20.41
N VAL A 87 -1.55 -19.26 21.17
CA VAL A 87 -0.26 -19.78 21.61
C VAL A 87 -0.21 -19.65 23.13
N GLU A 88 -0.16 -20.79 23.81
CA GLU A 88 -0.31 -20.84 25.28
C GLU A 88 -1.65 -20.20 25.72
N GLU A 89 -1.60 -19.20 26.59
CA GLU A 89 -2.79 -18.47 27.07
C GLU A 89 -3.02 -17.13 26.35
N ARG A 90 -2.28 -16.86 25.25
CA ARG A 90 -2.35 -15.60 24.50
C ARG A 90 -2.91 -15.81 23.10
N GLU A 91 -3.68 -14.84 22.65
CA GLU A 91 -4.23 -14.80 21.31
C GLU A 91 -3.42 -13.86 20.42
N PHE A 92 -3.07 -14.33 19.24
CA PHE A 92 -2.31 -13.60 18.24
C PHE A 92 -3.07 -13.56 16.93
N ALA A 93 -2.82 -12.53 16.13
CA ALA A 93 -3.24 -12.49 14.75
C ALA A 93 -2.03 -12.43 13.81
N VAL A 94 -2.14 -13.09 12.65
CA VAL A 94 -1.27 -12.77 11.52
C VAL A 94 -1.68 -11.41 11.00
N LYS A 95 -0.77 -10.44 10.94
CA LYS A 95 -1.12 -9.05 10.65
C LYS A 95 -1.88 -8.90 9.31
N PRO A 96 -3.09 -8.29 9.34
CA PRO A 96 -3.84 -7.98 8.13
C PRO A 96 -3.40 -6.67 7.47
N MET A 97 -2.68 -5.83 8.22
CA MET A 97 -2.19 -4.50 7.87
C MET A 97 -0.89 -4.17 8.62
N ASN A 98 -0.14 -3.17 8.17
CA ASN A 98 1.11 -2.75 8.80
C ASN A 98 0.96 -1.55 9.75
N CYS A 99 -0.11 -0.77 9.60
CA CYS A 99 -0.27 0.53 10.22
C CYS A 99 -0.12 0.56 11.75
N PRO A 100 -0.74 -0.32 12.59
CA PRO A 100 -0.53 -0.28 14.03
C PRO A 100 0.91 -0.57 14.44
N CYS A 101 1.60 -1.45 13.70
CA CYS A 101 3.00 -1.77 13.95
C CYS A 101 3.92 -0.57 13.66
N HIS A 102 3.64 0.21 12.61
CA HIS A 102 4.39 1.43 12.31
C HIS A 102 4.22 2.49 13.40
N VAL A 103 3.03 2.61 13.99
CA VAL A 103 2.82 3.48 15.16
C VAL A 103 3.68 3.01 16.34
N GLN A 104 3.83 1.70 16.56
CA GLN A 104 4.73 1.18 17.61
C GLN A 104 6.19 1.55 17.35
N VAL A 105 6.64 1.57 16.09
CA VAL A 105 7.99 2.04 15.73
C VAL A 105 8.12 3.55 15.97
N PHE A 106 7.11 4.33 15.61
CA PHE A 106 7.08 5.78 15.89
C PHE A 106 7.22 6.05 17.39
N ASN A 107 6.57 5.26 18.23
CA ASN A 107 6.55 5.41 19.70
C ASN A 107 7.87 5.03 20.39
N GLN A 108 8.88 4.49 19.69
CA GLN A 108 10.15 4.07 20.28
C GLN A 108 11.11 5.24 20.61
N GLY A 109 10.60 6.42 20.83
CA GLY A 109 11.39 7.57 21.25
C GLY A 109 10.57 8.83 21.31
N LEU A 110 11.07 9.82 22.02
CA LEU A 110 10.45 11.14 22.02
C LEU A 110 10.73 11.81 20.67
N ARG A 111 9.66 12.07 19.94
CA ARG A 111 9.72 12.79 18.65
C ARG A 111 9.49 14.28 18.87
N SER A 112 10.13 15.10 18.04
CA SER A 112 9.87 16.53 17.99
C SER A 112 9.30 16.94 16.64
N TYR A 113 8.72 18.12 16.55
CA TYR A 113 8.25 18.68 15.28
C TYR A 113 9.33 18.73 14.18
N ARG A 114 10.62 18.73 14.57
CA ARG A 114 11.76 18.72 13.63
C ARG A 114 12.01 17.37 12.99
N ASP A 115 11.47 16.31 13.60
CA ASP A 115 11.56 14.94 13.06
C ASP A 115 10.43 14.66 12.05
N LEU A 116 9.47 15.59 11.91
CA LEU A 116 8.33 15.48 11.00
C LEU A 116 8.57 16.27 9.70
N PRO A 117 8.13 15.79 8.55
CA PRO A 117 7.42 14.52 8.35
C PRO A 117 8.35 13.31 8.47
N LEU A 118 7.93 12.27 9.21
CA LEU A 118 8.63 11.00 9.30
C LEU A 118 7.97 9.98 8.38
N ARG A 119 8.69 9.50 7.37
CA ARG A 119 8.19 8.56 6.37
C ARG A 119 8.76 7.18 6.63
N LEU A 120 7.93 6.23 7.13
CA LEU A 120 8.30 4.84 7.38
C LEU A 120 7.69 3.95 6.31
N ALA A 121 8.51 3.14 5.63
CA ALA A 121 8.06 2.22 4.59
C ALA A 121 8.38 0.77 4.96
N GLU A 122 7.51 -0.17 4.57
CA GLU A 122 7.72 -1.60 4.75
C GLU A 122 7.20 -2.37 3.55
N PHE A 123 8.01 -3.29 3.03
CA PHE A 123 7.49 -4.40 2.23
C PHE A 123 6.88 -5.39 3.20
N GLY A 124 5.63 -5.09 3.56
CA GLY A 124 4.89 -5.75 4.64
C GLY A 124 4.09 -6.93 4.12
N SER A 125 4.43 -8.14 4.59
CA SER A 125 3.65 -9.33 4.31
C SER A 125 2.40 -9.35 5.18
N CYS A 126 1.23 -9.24 4.56
CA CYS A 126 -0.08 -9.19 5.19
C CYS A 126 -0.93 -10.40 4.80
N HIS A 127 -1.85 -10.80 5.68
CA HIS A 127 -2.73 -11.93 5.44
C HIS A 127 -4.16 -11.55 5.79
N ARG A 128 -5.10 -11.87 4.88
CA ARG A 128 -6.53 -11.66 5.09
C ARG A 128 -7.28 -12.93 4.71
N ASN A 129 -8.20 -13.38 5.55
CA ASN A 129 -9.01 -14.56 5.30
C ASN A 129 -10.14 -14.28 4.30
N GLU A 130 -9.75 -13.87 3.11
CA GLU A 130 -10.67 -13.61 2.00
C GLU A 130 -11.53 -14.85 1.70
N PRO A 131 -12.84 -14.71 1.44
CA PRO A 131 -13.69 -15.80 1.04
C PRO A 131 -13.16 -16.53 -0.20
N SER A 132 -13.23 -17.85 -0.24
CA SER A 132 -12.70 -18.67 -1.36
C SER A 132 -13.25 -18.26 -2.72
N GLY A 133 -14.53 -17.87 -2.80
CA GLY A 133 -15.17 -17.41 -4.04
C GLY A 133 -14.70 -16.06 -4.57
N SER A 134 -13.97 -15.28 -3.76
CA SER A 134 -13.42 -13.98 -4.15
C SER A 134 -12.00 -14.07 -4.69
N LEU A 135 -11.32 -15.21 -4.51
CA LEU A 135 -9.94 -15.39 -4.94
C LEU A 135 -9.82 -15.40 -6.48
N HIS A 136 -8.78 -14.72 -6.99
CA HIS A 136 -8.58 -14.60 -8.44
C HIS A 136 -7.09 -14.59 -8.81
N GLY A 137 -6.53 -15.77 -9.06
CA GLY A 137 -5.12 -15.93 -9.40
C GLY A 137 -4.22 -15.26 -8.37
N ILE A 138 -3.32 -14.37 -8.83
CA ILE A 138 -2.49 -13.53 -7.97
C ILE A 138 -3.04 -12.11 -7.77
N MET A 139 -4.17 -11.77 -8.40
CA MET A 139 -4.77 -10.44 -8.26
C MET A 139 -5.62 -10.27 -6.99
N ARG A 140 -6.16 -11.37 -6.45
CA ARG A 140 -6.86 -11.38 -5.16
C ARG A 140 -6.49 -12.65 -4.40
N VAL A 141 -5.70 -12.48 -3.36
CA VAL A 141 -5.04 -13.53 -2.60
C VAL A 141 -5.28 -13.33 -1.10
N ARG A 142 -4.99 -14.34 -0.30
CA ARG A 142 -5.04 -14.26 1.17
C ARG A 142 -3.71 -13.83 1.78
N GLY A 143 -2.58 -14.20 1.17
CA GLY A 143 -1.23 -13.76 1.57
C GLY A 143 -0.61 -12.90 0.50
N PHE A 144 -0.25 -11.66 0.84
CA PHE A 144 0.28 -10.68 -0.10
C PHE A 144 1.30 -9.75 0.57
N THR A 145 2.15 -9.14 -0.22
CA THR A 145 3.11 -8.14 0.24
C THR A 145 2.73 -6.76 -0.30
N GLN A 146 2.62 -5.78 0.59
CA GLN A 146 2.34 -4.39 0.22
C GLN A 146 3.63 -3.57 0.16
N ASP A 147 3.68 -2.59 -0.76
CA ASP A 147 4.65 -1.49 -0.75
C ASP A 147 4.20 -0.37 0.19
N ASP A 148 3.83 -0.75 1.39
CA ASP A 148 3.14 0.07 2.36
C ASP A 148 4.05 1.11 3.00
N ALA A 149 3.55 2.32 3.23
CA ALA A 149 4.23 3.27 4.07
C ALA A 149 3.26 4.20 4.81
N HIS A 150 3.77 4.71 5.94
CA HIS A 150 3.06 5.64 6.79
C HIS A 150 3.88 6.88 7.02
N ILE A 151 3.26 8.04 6.80
CA ILE A 151 3.89 9.34 6.99
C ILE A 151 3.26 9.95 8.23
N PHE A 152 4.08 10.17 9.26
CA PHE A 152 3.67 10.90 10.46
C PHE A 152 4.03 12.36 10.25
N CYS A 153 3.05 13.25 10.32
CA CYS A 153 3.23 14.66 9.99
C CYS A 153 2.38 15.58 10.87
N SER A 154 2.63 16.87 10.81
CA SER A 154 1.71 17.87 11.32
C SER A 154 0.58 18.12 10.33
N GLU A 155 -0.49 18.79 10.77
CA GLU A 155 -1.65 19.07 9.91
C GLU A 155 -1.25 19.95 8.71
N GLU A 156 -0.35 20.93 8.90
CA GLU A 156 0.14 21.81 7.84
C GLU A 156 0.99 21.06 6.78
N GLN A 157 1.51 19.88 7.14
CA GLN A 157 2.33 19.07 6.23
C GLN A 157 1.50 18.10 5.37
N ILE A 158 0.19 17.95 5.62
CA ILE A 158 -0.66 16.99 4.87
C ILE A 158 -0.62 17.30 3.37
N GLN A 159 -0.96 18.51 2.97
CA GLN A 159 -1.04 18.88 1.55
C GLN A 159 0.29 18.72 0.80
N PRO A 160 1.43 19.24 1.29
CA PRO A 160 2.71 19.02 0.61
C PRO A 160 3.12 17.54 0.55
N GLU A 161 2.83 16.74 1.57
CA GLU A 161 3.14 15.31 1.56
C GLU A 161 2.26 14.53 0.56
N VAL A 162 0.97 14.84 0.49
CA VAL A 162 0.07 14.23 -0.51
C VAL A 162 0.50 14.62 -1.92
N SER A 163 0.86 15.88 -2.16
CA SER A 163 1.35 16.32 -3.47
C SER A 163 2.64 15.62 -3.87
N ALA A 164 3.62 15.53 -2.97
CA ALA A 164 4.87 14.81 -3.22
C ALA A 164 4.65 13.31 -3.50
N PHE A 165 3.68 12.71 -2.80
CA PHE A 165 3.30 11.32 -3.06
C PHE A 165 2.67 11.14 -4.45
N ILE A 166 1.81 12.04 -4.90
CA ILE A 166 1.20 11.99 -6.23
C ILE A 166 2.28 12.05 -7.31
N ASP A 167 3.27 12.96 -7.18
CA ASP A 167 4.39 13.05 -8.12
C ASP A 167 5.21 11.75 -8.14
N PHE A 168 5.50 11.18 -6.97
CA PHE A 168 6.20 9.91 -6.84
C PHE A 168 5.42 8.75 -7.46
N LEU A 169 4.12 8.67 -7.25
CA LEU A 169 3.24 7.65 -7.85
C LEU A 169 3.25 7.74 -9.38
N HIS A 170 3.17 8.96 -9.93
CA HIS A 170 3.23 9.16 -11.37
C HIS A 170 4.58 8.72 -11.98
N GLU A 171 5.69 8.99 -11.29
CA GLU A 171 7.00 8.52 -11.72
C GLU A 171 7.02 6.99 -11.80
N VAL A 172 6.60 6.30 -10.74
CA VAL A 172 6.56 4.84 -10.70
C VAL A 172 5.66 4.27 -11.80
N TYR A 173 4.45 4.77 -11.94
CA TYR A 173 3.52 4.23 -12.96
C TYR A 173 4.03 4.42 -14.37
N ARG A 174 4.60 5.59 -14.68
CA ARG A 174 5.21 5.86 -15.98
C ARG A 174 6.41 4.94 -16.26
N ASP A 175 7.25 4.68 -15.27
CA ASP A 175 8.39 3.79 -15.42
C ASP A 175 7.97 2.34 -15.71
N PHE A 176 6.77 1.94 -15.27
CA PHE A 176 6.17 0.64 -15.61
C PHE A 176 5.25 0.69 -16.84
N GLY A 177 5.24 1.79 -17.61
CA GLY A 177 4.51 1.91 -18.87
C GLY A 177 3.02 2.25 -18.75
N PHE A 178 2.60 2.83 -17.62
CA PHE A 178 1.23 3.28 -17.41
C PHE A 178 1.15 4.80 -17.40
N ASP A 179 0.55 5.37 -18.45
CA ASP A 179 0.43 6.83 -18.63
C ASP A 179 -0.93 7.36 -18.17
N GLU A 180 -1.98 6.52 -18.16
CA GLU A 180 -3.34 6.92 -17.77
C GLU A 180 -3.65 6.53 -16.33
N VAL A 181 -3.86 7.52 -15.48
CA VAL A 181 -4.27 7.35 -14.08
C VAL A 181 -5.65 7.99 -13.85
N ILE A 182 -6.53 7.27 -13.19
CA ILE A 182 -7.86 7.74 -12.78
C ILE A 182 -7.82 8.03 -11.29
N TYR A 183 -8.31 9.20 -10.89
CA TYR A 183 -8.30 9.69 -9.51
C TYR A 183 -9.71 9.73 -8.96
N ARG A 184 -9.91 9.14 -7.78
CA ARG A 184 -11.18 9.17 -7.07
C ARG A 184 -10.95 9.52 -5.61
N LEU A 185 -11.77 10.41 -5.07
CA LEU A 185 -11.78 10.74 -3.65
C LEU A 185 -12.96 10.04 -2.98
N SER A 186 -12.67 9.03 -2.20
CA SER A 186 -13.65 8.28 -1.39
C SER A 186 -13.84 8.98 -0.07
N THR A 187 -15.05 9.50 0.16
CA THR A 187 -15.39 10.28 1.34
C THR A 187 -16.04 9.42 2.44
N ARG A 188 -16.41 10.04 3.55
CA ARG A 188 -16.84 9.40 4.80
C ARG A 188 -17.93 8.35 4.64
N PRO A 189 -17.76 7.11 5.17
CA PRO A 189 -18.81 6.11 5.24
C PRO A 189 -19.76 6.40 6.43
N GLU A 190 -20.93 5.75 6.43
CA GLU A 190 -21.90 5.85 7.52
C GLU A 190 -21.31 5.39 8.86
N LYS A 191 -20.62 4.24 8.86
CA LYS A 191 -19.90 3.70 10.04
C LYS A 191 -18.44 4.12 9.99
N ARG A 192 -18.07 5.06 10.86
CA ARG A 192 -16.72 5.62 10.91
C ARG A 192 -16.28 5.93 12.35
N VAL A 193 -14.99 6.12 12.54
CA VAL A 193 -14.38 6.66 13.77
C VAL A 193 -13.93 8.10 13.55
N GLY A 194 -13.75 8.85 14.64
CA GLY A 194 -13.38 10.27 14.58
C GLY A 194 -14.58 11.22 14.55
N SER A 195 -14.33 12.50 14.76
CA SER A 195 -15.35 13.56 14.73
C SER A 195 -15.67 13.99 13.29
N ASP A 196 -16.83 14.63 13.12
CA ASP A 196 -17.20 15.18 11.80
C ASP A 196 -16.22 16.29 11.37
N GLU A 197 -15.70 17.06 12.33
CA GLU A 197 -14.68 18.09 12.08
C GLU A 197 -13.36 17.49 11.57
N ASP A 198 -12.93 16.34 12.10
CA ASP A 198 -11.75 15.61 11.60
C ASP A 198 -11.96 15.15 10.17
N TRP A 199 -13.13 14.60 9.87
CA TRP A 199 -13.49 14.18 8.52
C TRP A 199 -13.54 15.35 7.53
N ASP A 200 -14.16 16.48 7.94
CA ASP A 200 -14.21 17.68 7.10
C ASP A 200 -12.82 18.21 6.77
N ARG A 201 -11.88 18.16 7.73
CA ARG A 201 -10.48 18.57 7.51
C ARG A 201 -9.75 17.60 6.60
N ALA A 202 -9.90 16.31 6.83
CA ALA A 202 -9.22 15.27 6.06
C ALA A 202 -9.68 15.27 4.59
N GLU A 203 -11.00 15.28 4.34
CA GLU A 203 -11.57 15.33 2.98
C GLU A 203 -11.13 16.59 2.23
N ARG A 204 -11.19 17.74 2.91
CA ARG A 204 -10.75 19.02 2.34
C ARG A 204 -9.26 19.01 1.98
N SER A 205 -8.40 18.44 2.84
CA SER A 205 -6.97 18.38 2.59
C SER A 205 -6.63 17.53 1.37
N LEU A 206 -7.32 16.39 1.19
CA LEU A 206 -7.13 15.52 0.02
C LEU A 206 -7.67 16.18 -1.27
N ALA A 207 -8.86 16.80 -1.22
CA ALA A 207 -9.43 17.53 -2.36
C ALA A 207 -8.51 18.68 -2.80
N GLN A 208 -8.02 19.49 -1.83
CA GLN A 208 -7.10 20.57 -2.12
C GLN A 208 -5.78 20.11 -2.75
N ALA A 209 -5.26 18.93 -2.35
CA ALA A 209 -4.06 18.37 -2.96
C ALA A 209 -4.30 17.97 -4.42
N LEU A 210 -5.44 17.34 -4.72
CA LEU A 210 -5.82 16.98 -6.10
C LEU A 210 -6.04 18.23 -6.97
N ASP A 211 -6.71 19.25 -6.44
CA ASP A 211 -6.97 20.52 -7.14
C ASP A 211 -5.65 21.28 -7.39
N ALA A 212 -4.73 21.31 -6.42
CA ALA A 212 -3.42 21.94 -6.58
C ALA A 212 -2.60 21.31 -7.71
N GLN A 213 -2.71 20.00 -7.89
CA GLN A 213 -2.11 19.24 -8.98
C GLN A 213 -2.90 19.34 -10.31
N LYS A 214 -4.08 20.02 -10.29
CA LYS A 214 -4.97 20.15 -11.46
C LYS A 214 -5.38 18.82 -12.07
N LEU A 215 -5.55 17.80 -11.23
CA LEU A 215 -5.94 16.46 -11.65
C LEU A 215 -7.45 16.37 -11.82
N PRO A 216 -7.94 15.68 -12.86
CA PRO A 216 -9.36 15.38 -13.00
C PRO A 216 -9.75 14.25 -12.03
N TRP A 217 -10.53 14.55 -11.01
CA TRP A 217 -10.96 13.56 -10.03
C TRP A 217 -12.47 13.52 -9.85
N GLU A 218 -12.96 12.37 -9.40
CA GLU A 218 -14.38 12.11 -9.09
C GLU A 218 -14.53 11.83 -7.61
N GLU A 219 -15.62 12.29 -7.02
CA GLU A 219 -15.98 11.92 -5.63
C GLU A 219 -16.75 10.60 -5.61
N LEU A 220 -16.39 9.72 -4.66
CA LEU A 220 -17.09 8.49 -4.32
C LEU A 220 -17.64 8.59 -2.89
N PRO A 221 -18.87 9.08 -2.71
CA PRO A 221 -19.45 9.25 -1.40
C PRO A 221 -19.64 7.91 -0.67
N GLY A 222 -19.19 7.85 0.60
CA GLY A 222 -19.38 6.67 1.45
C GLY A 222 -18.35 5.54 1.28
N GLU A 223 -17.41 5.66 0.33
CA GLU A 223 -16.43 4.61 0.03
C GLU A 223 -15.09 4.77 0.77
N GLY A 224 -14.98 5.75 1.66
CA GLY A 224 -13.81 5.97 2.50
C GLY A 224 -13.54 4.81 3.46
N ALA A 225 -12.31 4.74 3.99
CA ALA A 225 -11.99 3.79 5.05
C ALA A 225 -12.71 4.23 6.36
N PHE A 226 -12.89 3.29 7.29
CA PHE A 226 -13.57 3.60 8.54
C PHE A 226 -12.85 4.66 9.42
N TYR A 227 -11.56 4.84 9.18
CA TYR A 227 -10.68 5.77 9.93
C TYR A 227 -10.31 7.03 9.17
N GLY A 228 -10.61 7.13 7.87
CA GLY A 228 -10.31 8.32 7.08
C GLY A 228 -10.68 8.23 5.60
N PRO A 229 -10.82 9.39 4.94
CA PRO A 229 -11.03 9.45 3.50
C PRO A 229 -9.77 9.01 2.76
N LYS A 230 -9.94 8.61 1.49
CA LYS A 230 -8.84 8.12 0.66
C LYS A 230 -8.90 8.67 -0.76
N ILE A 231 -7.75 8.96 -1.33
CA ILE A 231 -7.60 9.06 -2.78
C ILE A 231 -7.30 7.66 -3.31
N GLU A 232 -8.05 7.22 -4.30
CA GLU A 232 -7.82 5.99 -5.05
C GLU A 232 -7.19 6.32 -6.39
N PHE A 233 -6.08 5.64 -6.70
CA PHE A 233 -5.37 5.76 -7.96
C PHE A 233 -5.60 4.47 -8.74
N SER A 234 -6.25 4.57 -9.89
CA SER A 234 -6.54 3.43 -10.75
C SER A 234 -5.79 3.55 -12.07
N LEU A 235 -5.20 2.44 -12.49
CA LEU A 235 -4.53 2.32 -13.78
C LEU A 235 -5.46 1.78 -14.84
N LYS A 236 -5.24 2.21 -16.08
CA LYS A 236 -5.87 1.64 -17.24
C LYS A 236 -4.86 0.81 -18.01
N ASP A 237 -5.16 -0.45 -18.21
CA ASP A 237 -4.26 -1.35 -18.95
C ASP A 237 -4.39 -1.18 -20.47
N SER A 238 -3.54 -1.90 -21.21
CA SER A 238 -3.45 -1.83 -22.68
C SER A 238 -4.74 -2.20 -23.43
N ILE A 239 -5.71 -2.85 -22.76
CA ILE A 239 -7.03 -3.17 -23.34
C ILE A 239 -8.18 -2.37 -22.68
N GLY A 240 -7.85 -1.34 -21.91
CA GLY A 240 -8.80 -0.40 -21.33
C GLY A 240 -9.47 -0.82 -20.03
N ARG A 241 -9.02 -1.90 -19.37
CA ARG A 241 -9.55 -2.29 -18.05
C ARG A 241 -8.95 -1.39 -16.96
N VAL A 242 -9.78 -1.07 -15.98
CA VAL A 242 -9.40 -0.21 -14.85
C VAL A 242 -9.05 -1.06 -13.63
N TRP A 243 -7.85 -0.83 -13.07
CA TRP A 243 -7.32 -1.52 -11.91
C TRP A 243 -7.00 -0.54 -10.80
N GLN A 244 -7.71 -0.62 -9.69
CA GLN A 244 -7.38 0.15 -8.49
C GLN A 244 -6.13 -0.44 -7.84
N LEU A 245 -5.09 0.38 -7.65
CA LEU A 245 -3.82 0.02 -7.05
C LEU A 245 -3.41 0.97 -5.93
N GLY A 246 -3.01 2.19 -6.30
CA GLY A 246 -2.50 3.16 -5.35
C GLY A 246 -3.58 3.73 -4.44
N THR A 247 -3.19 4.07 -3.23
CA THR A 247 -4.06 4.75 -2.27
C THR A 247 -3.26 5.76 -1.45
N MET A 248 -3.92 6.86 -1.08
CA MET A 248 -3.47 7.81 -0.07
C MET A 248 -4.63 8.10 0.87
N GLN A 249 -4.44 7.88 2.16
CA GLN A 249 -5.48 8.04 3.19
C GLN A 249 -4.99 8.95 4.30
N VAL A 250 -5.87 9.79 4.82
CA VAL A 250 -5.58 10.67 5.97
C VAL A 250 -6.27 10.13 7.21
N ASP A 251 -5.52 9.93 8.28
CA ASP A 251 -5.99 9.38 9.54
C ASP A 251 -5.60 10.30 10.71
N PHE A 252 -6.61 10.88 11.35
CA PHE A 252 -6.47 11.69 12.56
C PHE A 252 -6.68 10.87 13.85
N SER A 253 -7.08 9.61 13.74
CA SER A 253 -7.59 8.81 14.86
C SER A 253 -6.56 7.81 15.40
N MET A 254 -5.99 6.96 14.54
CA MET A 254 -5.17 5.82 14.97
C MET A 254 -3.92 6.22 15.78
N PRO A 255 -3.16 7.27 15.42
CA PRO A 255 -2.03 7.67 16.24
C PRO A 255 -2.41 7.97 17.69
N GLY A 256 -3.50 8.68 17.90
CA GLY A 256 -4.03 8.99 19.26
C GLY A 256 -4.49 7.76 20.01
N ARG A 257 -5.15 6.81 19.35
CA ARG A 257 -5.59 5.53 19.94
C ARG A 257 -4.44 4.65 20.42
N LEU A 258 -3.27 4.81 19.79
CA LEU A 258 -2.04 4.09 20.13
C LEU A 258 -1.01 4.96 20.87
N ASP A 259 -1.45 6.07 21.47
CA ASP A 259 -0.66 6.98 22.31
C ASP A 259 0.53 7.64 21.59
N ALA A 260 0.49 7.79 20.27
CA ALA A 260 1.53 8.47 19.51
C ALA A 260 1.51 9.97 19.77
N GLN A 261 2.66 10.53 20.13
CA GLN A 261 2.80 11.95 20.42
C GLN A 261 4.15 12.49 19.92
N TYR A 262 4.18 13.76 19.59
CA TYR A 262 5.42 14.52 19.34
C TYR A 262 5.39 15.83 20.12
N VAL A 263 6.57 16.40 20.37
CA VAL A 263 6.72 17.73 20.98
C VAL A 263 6.66 18.77 19.89
N ALA A 264 5.66 19.64 19.95
CA ALA A 264 5.48 20.77 19.03
C ALA A 264 6.49 21.90 19.33
N GLU A 265 6.55 22.90 18.46
CA GLU A 265 7.47 24.04 18.59
C GLU A 265 7.26 24.83 19.88
N ASP A 266 6.03 24.91 20.35
CA ASP A 266 5.64 25.57 21.61
C ASP A 266 5.92 24.70 22.86
N GLY A 267 6.55 23.54 22.70
CA GLY A 267 6.84 22.58 23.77
C GLY A 267 5.65 21.73 24.23
N THR A 268 4.47 21.91 23.66
CA THR A 268 3.30 21.08 23.97
C THR A 268 3.40 19.71 23.29
N ARG A 269 2.72 18.70 23.86
CA ARG A 269 2.58 17.39 23.23
C ARG A 269 1.34 17.37 22.33
N ARG A 270 1.54 16.93 21.08
CA ARG A 270 0.46 16.80 20.10
C ARG A 270 0.46 15.43 19.48
N VAL A 271 -0.72 14.97 19.04
CA VAL A 271 -0.88 13.75 18.26
C VAL A 271 -0.53 14.07 16.81
N PRO A 272 0.33 13.28 16.14
CA PRO A 272 0.59 13.49 14.72
C PRO A 272 -0.58 13.03 13.86
N VAL A 273 -0.71 13.60 12.67
CA VAL A 273 -1.54 13.04 11.61
C VAL A 273 -0.78 11.88 10.98
N MET A 274 -1.48 10.83 10.57
CA MET A 274 -0.91 9.68 9.88
C MET A 274 -1.46 9.60 8.46
N LEU A 275 -0.57 9.58 7.48
CA LEU A 275 -0.95 9.33 6.09
C LEU A 275 -0.58 7.90 5.75
N HIS A 276 -1.56 7.11 5.29
CA HIS A 276 -1.34 5.75 4.81
C HIS A 276 -1.21 5.78 3.29
N ARG A 277 -0.16 5.16 2.74
CA ARG A 277 -0.02 5.15 1.29
C ARG A 277 0.51 3.81 0.77
N ALA A 278 0.02 3.41 -0.39
CA ALA A 278 0.60 2.37 -1.23
C ALA A 278 0.59 2.86 -2.69
N ILE A 279 1.56 2.46 -3.49
CA ILE A 279 1.64 2.77 -4.93
C ILE A 279 1.20 1.54 -5.73
N LEU A 280 1.82 0.39 -5.46
CA LEU A 280 1.51 -0.88 -6.16
C LEU A 280 0.27 -1.57 -5.58
N GLY A 281 -0.10 -1.24 -4.35
CA GLY A 281 -1.14 -1.92 -3.58
C GLY A 281 -0.64 -3.24 -3.00
N SER A 282 -0.49 -4.28 -3.83
CA SER A 282 0.30 -5.47 -3.50
C SER A 282 1.18 -5.88 -4.67
N PHE A 283 2.31 -6.50 -4.37
CA PHE A 283 3.22 -7.02 -5.40
C PHE A 283 2.54 -8.07 -6.26
N GLU A 284 1.79 -8.97 -5.67
CA GLU A 284 1.06 -10.03 -6.35
C GLU A 284 0.09 -9.45 -7.38
N ARG A 285 -0.74 -8.51 -6.96
CA ARG A 285 -1.72 -7.86 -7.85
C ARG A 285 -1.04 -7.05 -8.95
N PHE A 286 -0.03 -6.28 -8.61
CA PHE A 286 0.70 -5.45 -9.58
C PHE A 286 1.41 -6.32 -10.61
N ILE A 287 2.11 -7.39 -10.20
CA ILE A 287 2.75 -8.34 -11.11
C ILE A 287 1.71 -9.03 -12.00
N GLY A 288 0.54 -9.40 -11.46
CA GLY A 288 -0.56 -9.92 -12.24
C GLY A 288 -1.00 -8.96 -13.35
N ILE A 289 -1.12 -7.67 -13.04
CA ILE A 289 -1.44 -6.62 -14.01
C ILE A 289 -0.32 -6.46 -15.04
N LEU A 290 0.95 -6.49 -14.64
CA LEU A 290 2.09 -6.43 -15.56
C LEU A 290 2.09 -7.62 -16.53
N ILE A 291 1.82 -8.85 -16.06
CA ILE A 291 1.70 -10.05 -16.89
C ILE A 291 0.64 -9.83 -17.99
N GLU A 292 -0.53 -9.33 -17.61
CA GLU A 292 -1.64 -9.10 -18.55
C GLU A 292 -1.38 -7.90 -19.47
N HIS A 293 -0.79 -6.82 -18.95
CA HIS A 293 -0.46 -5.63 -19.72
C HIS A 293 0.54 -5.93 -20.85
N TYR A 294 1.61 -6.66 -20.52
CA TYR A 294 2.68 -7.00 -21.45
C TYR A 294 2.47 -8.35 -22.15
N GLU A 295 1.37 -9.06 -21.95
CA GLU A 295 1.13 -10.42 -22.49
C GLU A 295 2.26 -11.41 -22.16
N GLY A 296 2.93 -11.23 -21.02
CA GLY A 296 4.10 -12.01 -20.64
C GLY A 296 5.39 -11.62 -21.36
N GLN A 297 5.36 -10.65 -22.27
CA GLN A 297 6.53 -10.12 -22.99
C GLN A 297 7.11 -8.92 -22.23
N PHE A 298 7.67 -9.19 -21.06
CA PHE A 298 8.18 -8.14 -20.21
C PHE A 298 9.33 -7.35 -20.85
N PRO A 299 9.42 -6.03 -20.59
CA PRO A 299 10.61 -5.26 -20.94
C PRO A 299 11.88 -5.90 -20.37
N THR A 300 12.99 -5.80 -21.10
CA THR A 300 14.27 -6.46 -20.75
C THR A 300 14.74 -6.09 -19.34
N CYS A 301 14.45 -4.88 -18.88
CA CYS A 301 14.76 -4.40 -17.53
C CYS A 301 14.09 -5.22 -16.41
N LEU A 302 12.92 -5.82 -16.65
CA LEU A 302 12.23 -6.70 -15.71
C LEU A 302 12.74 -8.15 -15.76
N LEU A 303 13.43 -8.56 -16.82
CA LEU A 303 13.89 -9.92 -17.00
C LEU A 303 15.40 -10.11 -16.76
N TYR A 304 16.17 -9.03 -16.84
CA TYR A 304 17.63 -9.07 -16.80
C TYR A 304 18.19 -8.22 -15.67
N THR A 305 18.26 -8.78 -14.48
CA THR A 305 19.05 -8.25 -13.39
C THR A 305 20.22 -9.19 -13.10
N SER A 306 21.26 -9.14 -13.96
CA SER A 306 22.58 -9.48 -13.48
C SER A 306 23.17 -8.21 -12.86
N PRO A 307 23.37 -8.14 -11.52
CA PRO A 307 24.00 -6.99 -10.93
C PRO A 307 25.43 -6.88 -11.45
N SER A 308 25.67 -5.97 -12.37
CA SER A 308 27.01 -5.52 -12.63
C SER A 308 27.49 -4.72 -11.42
N PRO A 309 28.67 -4.99 -10.84
CA PRO A 309 29.22 -4.19 -9.73
C PRO A 309 29.39 -2.70 -10.06
N ARG A 310 29.16 -2.31 -11.31
CA ARG A 310 29.28 -0.91 -11.80
C ARG A 310 27.95 -0.13 -11.81
N ASP A 311 26.81 -0.79 -11.56
CA ASP A 311 25.48 -0.17 -11.74
C ASP A 311 24.86 0.35 -10.42
N HIS A 312 25.66 0.66 -9.42
CA HIS A 312 25.18 1.23 -8.16
C HIS A 312 24.59 2.65 -8.24
N SER A 313 24.41 3.24 -9.42
CA SER A 313 23.96 4.64 -9.55
C SER A 313 22.92 4.93 -10.63
N ARG A 314 22.32 3.94 -11.27
CA ARG A 314 21.30 4.18 -12.29
C ARG A 314 20.10 3.29 -12.08
N TYR A 315 18.97 3.93 -11.76
CA TYR A 315 17.65 3.31 -11.79
C TYR A 315 17.42 2.69 -13.17
N LEU A 316 16.92 1.45 -13.18
CA LEU A 316 16.46 0.79 -14.39
C LEU A 316 15.22 1.55 -14.90
N VAL A 317 15.43 2.46 -15.81
CA VAL A 317 14.34 3.12 -16.53
C VAL A 317 13.95 2.21 -17.66
N CYS A 318 12.74 1.66 -17.60
CA CYS A 318 12.12 0.99 -18.74
C CYS A 318 11.68 2.06 -19.74
N ARG A 319 12.52 2.38 -20.73
CA ARG A 319 12.16 3.22 -21.88
C ARG A 319 11.88 2.35 -23.09
#